data_e73e670d57badd3cc5ff87a481f8d9da
#
_entry.id   e73e670d57badd3cc5ff87a481f8d9da
#
_cell.length_a   1.000
_cell.length_b   1.000
_cell.length_c   1.000
_cell.angle_alpha   90.00
_cell.angle_beta   90.00
_cell.angle_gamma   90.00
#
_symmetry.space_group_name_H-M   'P 1'
#
loop_
_entity.id
_entity.type
_entity.pdbx_description
1 polymer ?
#
loop_
_entity_poly.entity_id
_entity_poly.type
_entity_poly.pdbx_seq_one_letter_code
_entity_poly.pdbx_strand_id
1 'polypeptide(L)'
;MRRVHWRAYAKTGRLFTRLETAPERARFRIYLDQSPSMRLHGKLPYARAVAALLLRIARQEDPLARLEGGSPEELRPGKGVLVLVTDGLDPLPWPRLLPRRVVLVQVLSPLELDPPPTEALLKDVETGETLPVGREEVEAYKEALAAHLKALRLLALLRGRYALLRVGEPPLPALLRQGVLELL
;
A
#
# COMPACT_ATOMS: atom_id res chain seq x y z
N MET A 1 -7.61 -8.08 -33.98
CA MET A 1 -8.66 -8.55 -34.92
C MET A 1 -10.00 -7.98 -34.50
N ARG A 2 -10.67 -7.20 -35.36
CA ARG A 2 -12.02 -6.65 -35.07
C ARG A 2 -13.05 -7.79 -35.18
N ARG A 3 -13.73 -8.11 -34.08
CA ARG A 3 -14.79 -9.13 -34.07
C ARG A 3 -16.10 -8.52 -34.56
N VAL A 4 -16.66 -9.07 -35.63
CA VAL A 4 -17.96 -8.69 -36.17
C VAL A 4 -19.08 -9.23 -35.29
N HIS A 5 -20.08 -8.40 -34.99
CA HIS A 5 -21.22 -8.79 -34.14
C HIS A 5 -22.33 -9.40 -34.98
N TRP A 6 -22.22 -10.70 -35.32
CA TRP A 6 -23.11 -11.42 -36.21
C TRP A 6 -24.61 -11.37 -35.85
N ARG A 7 -24.95 -11.33 -34.54
CA ARG A 7 -26.35 -11.18 -34.13
C ARG A 7 -26.95 -9.82 -34.50
N ALA A 8 -26.17 -8.76 -34.48
CA ALA A 8 -26.63 -7.45 -34.89
C ALA A 8 -26.79 -7.37 -36.43
N TYR A 9 -25.88 -8.01 -37.17
CA TYR A 9 -25.99 -8.14 -38.61
C TYR A 9 -27.26 -8.89 -39.02
N ALA A 10 -27.58 -10.02 -38.36
CA ALA A 10 -28.77 -10.81 -38.64
C ALA A 10 -30.09 -10.05 -38.43
N LYS A 11 -30.11 -9.07 -37.51
CA LYS A 11 -31.30 -8.25 -37.21
C LYS A 11 -31.45 -7.02 -38.07
N THR A 12 -30.34 -6.44 -38.54
CA THR A 12 -30.35 -5.10 -39.15
C THR A 12 -29.77 -5.05 -40.57
N GLY A 13 -29.17 -6.15 -41.04
CA GLY A 13 -28.46 -6.19 -42.30
C GLY A 13 -27.19 -5.30 -42.39
N ARG A 14 -26.80 -4.68 -41.26
CA ARG A 14 -25.64 -3.79 -41.18
C ARG A 14 -24.52 -4.43 -40.38
N LEU A 15 -23.27 -4.23 -40.85
CA LEU A 15 -22.09 -4.70 -40.18
C LEU A 15 -21.77 -3.80 -38.96
N PHE A 16 -21.89 -4.40 -37.77
CA PHE A 16 -21.47 -3.76 -36.55
C PHE A 16 -20.17 -4.40 -36.06
N THR A 17 -19.19 -3.58 -35.82
CA THR A 17 -18.02 -3.97 -35.03
C THR A 17 -18.22 -3.51 -33.60
N ARG A 18 -17.84 -4.34 -32.63
CA ARG A 18 -17.81 -3.92 -31.22
C ARG A 18 -16.81 -2.77 -31.11
N LEU A 19 -17.28 -1.57 -30.85
CA LEU A 19 -16.44 -0.49 -30.40
C LEU A 19 -15.91 -0.93 -29.04
N GLU A 20 -14.60 -1.11 -28.92
CA GLU A 20 -13.97 -1.21 -27.62
C GLU A 20 -14.29 0.10 -26.89
N THR A 21 -15.09 0.00 -25.88
CA THR A 21 -15.35 1.12 -24.96
C THR A 21 -14.02 1.67 -24.48
N ALA A 22 -13.96 2.99 -24.32
CA ALA A 22 -12.79 3.73 -23.85
C ALA A 22 -11.98 2.95 -22.81
N PRO A 23 -10.64 3.06 -22.80
CA PRO A 23 -9.80 2.25 -21.95
C PRO A 23 -10.34 2.25 -20.51
N GLU A 24 -10.68 1.08 -20.01
CA GLU A 24 -11.10 0.93 -18.62
C GLU A 24 -10.06 1.64 -17.74
N ARG A 25 -10.54 2.46 -16.82
CA ARG A 25 -9.64 3.11 -15.85
C ARG A 25 -8.81 2.04 -15.16
N ALA A 26 -7.53 2.32 -14.92
CA ALA A 26 -6.62 1.42 -14.24
C ALA A 26 -7.28 0.77 -13.03
N ARG A 27 -7.28 -0.56 -13.00
CA ARG A 27 -7.84 -1.35 -11.89
C ARG A 27 -6.94 -1.30 -10.68
N PHE A 28 -5.61 -1.20 -10.91
CA PHE A 28 -4.60 -1.17 -9.87
C PHE A 28 -3.91 0.20 -9.81
N ARG A 29 -3.88 0.74 -8.61
CA ARG A 29 -3.10 1.93 -8.27
C ARG A 29 -2.20 1.58 -7.11
N ILE A 30 -0.90 1.67 -7.32
CA ILE A 30 0.10 1.53 -6.26
C ILE A 30 0.43 2.95 -5.78
N TYR A 31 0.26 3.19 -4.50
CA TYR A 31 0.59 4.47 -3.88
C TYR A 31 1.71 4.27 -2.88
N LEU A 32 2.81 4.97 -3.09
CA LEU A 32 3.97 4.97 -2.22
C LEU A 32 3.94 6.21 -1.33
N ASP A 33 3.85 5.97 -0.04
CA ASP A 33 3.99 7.00 0.98
C ASP A 33 5.42 7.57 0.97
N GLN A 34 5.51 8.91 0.96
CA GLN A 34 6.75 9.66 0.95
C GLN A 34 6.83 10.66 2.12
N SER A 35 6.04 10.42 3.17
CA SER A 35 6.06 11.19 4.42
C SER A 35 7.47 11.23 5.04
N PRO A 36 7.75 12.19 5.92
CA PRO A 36 9.06 12.30 6.59
C PRO A 36 9.45 11.02 7.33
N SER A 37 8.52 10.36 8.00
CA SER A 37 8.73 9.11 8.72
C SER A 37 9.30 8.00 7.83
N MET A 38 8.85 7.91 6.57
CA MET A 38 9.35 6.94 5.59
C MET A 38 10.84 7.10 5.24
N ARG A 39 11.42 8.26 5.49
CA ARG A 39 12.86 8.52 5.20
C ARG A 39 13.78 7.89 6.23
N LEU A 40 13.24 7.46 7.38
CA LEU A 40 14.01 6.89 8.47
C LEU A 40 14.37 5.43 8.21
N HIS A 41 15.52 5.01 8.77
CA HIS A 41 15.93 3.61 8.90
C HIS A 41 15.86 2.80 7.59
N GLY A 42 16.05 3.45 6.43
CA GLY A 42 16.06 2.77 5.13
C GLY A 42 14.67 2.34 4.61
N LYS A 43 13.58 2.79 5.23
CA LYS A 43 12.21 2.42 4.81
C LYS A 43 11.91 2.86 3.37
N LEU A 44 12.18 4.12 3.00
CA LEU A 44 11.81 4.64 1.69
C LEU A 44 12.48 3.91 0.51
N PRO A 45 13.81 3.67 0.50
CA PRO A 45 14.43 2.90 -0.59
C PRO A 45 13.89 1.47 -0.66
N TYR A 46 13.65 0.81 0.49
CA TYR A 46 13.04 -0.51 0.52
C TYR A 46 11.60 -0.48 0.01
N ALA A 47 10.77 0.45 0.45
CA ALA A 47 9.39 0.64 0.01
C ALA A 47 9.29 0.94 -1.50
N ARG A 48 10.24 1.69 -2.07
CA ARG A 48 10.34 1.91 -3.53
C ARG A 48 10.56 0.60 -4.28
N ALA A 49 11.45 -0.25 -3.79
CA ALA A 49 11.68 -1.57 -4.40
C ALA A 49 10.43 -2.45 -4.31
N VAL A 50 9.73 -2.45 -3.17
CA VAL A 50 8.45 -3.14 -2.97
C VAL A 50 7.38 -2.61 -3.93
N ALA A 51 7.22 -1.30 -4.02
CA ALA A 51 6.23 -0.67 -4.90
C ALA A 51 6.51 -0.96 -6.39
N ALA A 52 7.77 -0.95 -6.80
CA ALA A 52 8.18 -1.32 -8.16
C ALA A 52 7.89 -2.79 -8.48
N LEU A 53 8.13 -3.70 -7.53
CA LEU A 53 7.79 -5.12 -7.65
C LEU A 53 6.28 -5.31 -7.81
N LEU A 54 5.47 -4.68 -6.95
CA LEU A 54 4.01 -4.74 -6.98
C LEU A 54 3.45 -4.16 -8.30
N LEU A 55 4.02 -3.06 -8.78
CA LEU A 55 3.65 -2.48 -10.07
C LEU A 55 3.94 -3.45 -11.23
N ARG A 56 5.10 -4.10 -11.21
CA ARG A 56 5.47 -5.08 -12.24
C ARG A 56 4.49 -6.25 -12.26
N ILE A 57 4.09 -6.76 -11.08
CA ILE A 57 3.11 -7.84 -10.96
C ILE A 57 1.74 -7.36 -11.44
N ALA A 58 1.25 -6.22 -10.93
CA ALA A 58 -0.05 -5.68 -11.30
C ALA A 58 -0.18 -5.43 -12.82
N ARG A 59 0.91 -5.06 -13.50
CA ARG A 59 0.92 -4.83 -14.95
C ARG A 59 0.78 -6.08 -15.79
N GLN A 60 0.92 -7.25 -15.22
CA GLN A 60 0.64 -8.50 -15.93
C GLN A 60 -0.87 -8.66 -16.18
N GLU A 61 -1.70 -8.20 -15.23
CA GLU A 61 -3.15 -8.27 -15.29
C GLU A 61 -3.79 -6.96 -15.82
N ASP A 62 -3.16 -5.82 -15.53
CA ASP A 62 -3.63 -4.49 -15.89
C ASP A 62 -2.48 -3.62 -16.42
N PRO A 63 -2.31 -3.55 -17.76
CA PRO A 63 -1.27 -2.71 -18.38
C PRO A 63 -1.35 -1.22 -18.00
N LEU A 64 -2.52 -0.75 -17.52
CA LEU A 64 -2.74 0.63 -17.08
C LEU A 64 -2.41 0.84 -15.60
N ALA A 65 -1.97 -0.21 -14.88
CA ALA A 65 -1.52 -0.07 -13.50
C ALA A 65 -0.43 0.99 -13.38
N ARG A 66 -0.54 1.85 -12.37
CA ARG A 66 0.35 3.00 -12.18
C ARG A 66 0.84 3.13 -10.75
N LEU A 67 2.02 3.71 -10.63
CA LEU A 67 2.62 4.09 -9.36
C LEU A 67 2.45 5.61 -9.16
N GLU A 68 1.94 5.97 -8.00
CA GLU A 68 1.80 7.34 -7.53
C GLU A 68 2.56 7.46 -6.19
N GLY A 69 2.93 8.67 -5.80
CA GLY A 69 3.60 8.89 -4.52
C GLY A 69 3.27 10.26 -3.96
N GLY A 70 3.37 10.38 -2.63
CA GLY A 70 3.08 11.58 -1.88
C GLY A 70 2.73 11.27 -0.43
N SER A 71 2.18 12.24 0.32
CA SER A 71 1.60 11.97 1.63
C SER A 71 0.28 11.19 1.49
N PRO A 72 -0.04 10.24 2.39
CA PRO A 72 -1.33 9.53 2.37
C PRO A 72 -2.55 10.45 2.39
N GLU A 73 -2.44 11.64 2.96
CA GLU A 73 -3.49 12.66 2.98
C GLU A 73 -3.84 13.19 1.58
N GLU A 74 -2.87 13.22 0.67
CA GLU A 74 -3.04 13.68 -0.71
C GLU A 74 -3.72 12.64 -1.60
N LEU A 75 -3.96 11.45 -1.07
CA LEU A 75 -4.49 10.32 -1.80
C LEU A 75 -5.90 10.61 -2.31
N ARG A 76 -6.03 10.68 -3.63
CA ARG A 76 -7.31 10.99 -4.29
C ARG A 76 -8.23 9.76 -4.33
N PRO A 77 -9.53 9.97 -4.14
CA PRO A 77 -10.51 8.92 -4.39
C PRO A 77 -10.38 8.33 -5.80
N GLY A 78 -10.69 7.06 -5.95
CA GLY A 78 -10.62 6.38 -7.25
C GLY A 78 -11.33 5.03 -7.23
N LYS A 79 -11.52 4.43 -8.39
CA LYS A 79 -12.09 3.08 -8.54
C LYS A 79 -10.95 2.05 -8.59
N GLY A 80 -11.31 0.77 -8.37
CA GLY A 80 -10.39 -0.35 -8.47
C GLY A 80 -9.70 -0.69 -7.16
N VAL A 81 -8.56 -1.35 -7.26
CA VAL A 81 -7.73 -1.79 -6.13
C VAL A 81 -6.66 -0.75 -5.85
N LEU A 82 -6.57 -0.30 -4.62
CA LEU A 82 -5.48 0.53 -4.15
C LEU A 82 -4.49 -0.32 -3.37
N VAL A 83 -3.24 -0.31 -3.78
CA VAL A 83 -2.12 -0.86 -3.01
C VAL A 83 -1.40 0.30 -2.36
N LEU A 84 -1.50 0.43 -1.04
CA LEU A 84 -0.84 1.48 -0.27
C LEU A 84 0.40 0.91 0.40
N VAL A 85 1.57 1.46 0.05
CA VAL A 85 2.86 1.12 0.66
C VAL A 85 3.26 2.27 1.59
N THR A 86 3.24 2.04 2.90
CA THR A 86 3.44 3.06 3.95
C THR A 86 4.00 2.41 5.21
N ASP A 87 4.57 3.17 6.12
CA ASP A 87 4.82 2.68 7.47
C ASP A 87 3.55 2.70 8.34
N GLY A 88 2.55 3.50 7.95
CA GLY A 88 1.27 3.58 8.61
C GLY A 88 1.34 4.13 10.04
N LEU A 89 2.42 4.83 10.40
CA LEU A 89 2.56 5.45 11.71
C LEU A 89 1.74 6.73 11.83
N ASP A 90 1.57 7.44 10.70
CA ASP A 90 0.66 8.58 10.62
C ASP A 90 -0.80 8.15 10.41
N PRO A 91 -1.76 8.97 10.82
CA PRO A 91 -3.17 8.70 10.60
C PRO A 91 -3.51 8.51 9.11
N LEU A 92 -4.03 7.35 8.73
CA LEU A 92 -4.46 7.09 7.36
C LEU A 92 -5.88 7.61 7.11
N PRO A 93 -6.19 8.12 5.91
CA PRO A 93 -7.51 8.66 5.58
C PRO A 93 -8.54 7.55 5.31
N TRP A 94 -8.81 6.70 6.30
CA TRP A 94 -9.68 5.53 6.19
C TRP A 94 -11.05 5.82 5.57
N PRO A 95 -11.75 6.93 5.87
CA PRO A 95 -13.03 7.23 5.23
C PRO A 95 -12.93 7.32 3.71
N ARG A 96 -11.77 7.73 3.17
CA ARG A 96 -11.50 7.79 1.72
C ARG A 96 -11.03 6.44 1.15
N LEU A 97 -10.46 5.56 1.99
CA LEU A 97 -9.92 4.27 1.60
C LEU A 97 -10.97 3.16 1.58
N LEU A 98 -11.82 3.08 2.61
CA LEU A 98 -12.79 2.02 2.83
C LEU A 98 -13.79 1.75 1.68
N PRO A 99 -14.22 2.74 0.85
CA PRO A 99 -15.12 2.47 -0.27
C PRO A 99 -14.55 1.58 -1.37
N ARG A 100 -13.24 1.28 -1.35
CA ARG A 100 -12.53 0.49 -2.36
C ARG A 100 -11.85 -0.73 -1.74
N ARG A 101 -11.37 -1.63 -2.59
CA ARG A 101 -10.46 -2.67 -2.13
C ARG A 101 -9.08 -2.06 -1.84
N VAL A 102 -8.55 -2.31 -0.65
CA VAL A 102 -7.26 -1.78 -0.21
C VAL A 102 -6.34 -2.94 0.12
N VAL A 103 -5.16 -2.92 -0.49
CA VAL A 103 -4.03 -3.76 -0.06
C VAL A 103 -3.08 -2.85 0.70
N LEU A 104 -3.02 -3.00 2.01
CA LEU A 104 -2.08 -2.25 2.84
C LEU A 104 -0.80 -3.05 3.00
N VAL A 105 0.29 -2.51 2.49
CA VAL A 105 1.64 -3.04 2.65
C VAL A 105 2.40 -2.12 3.58
N GLN A 106 2.46 -2.51 4.84
CA GLN A 106 3.15 -1.75 5.87
C GLN A 106 4.64 -2.11 5.86
N VAL A 107 5.49 -1.09 5.91
CA VAL A 107 6.96 -1.23 5.89
C VAL A 107 7.52 -0.62 7.18
N LEU A 108 8.08 -1.46 8.04
CA LEU A 108 8.72 -1.02 9.27
C LEU A 108 10.18 -1.47 9.33
N SER A 109 11.00 -0.68 10.01
CA SER A 109 12.38 -1.06 10.29
C SER A 109 12.46 -2.02 11.47
N PRO A 110 13.50 -2.85 11.56
CA PRO A 110 13.75 -3.66 12.75
C PRO A 110 13.84 -2.84 14.04
N LEU A 111 14.37 -1.62 13.97
CA LEU A 111 14.52 -0.72 15.12
C LEU A 111 13.16 -0.19 15.62
N GLU A 112 12.18 -0.02 14.74
CA GLU A 112 10.82 0.36 15.12
C GLU A 112 10.05 -0.81 15.74
N LEU A 113 10.26 -2.02 15.19
CA LEU A 113 9.57 -3.22 15.67
C LEU A 113 10.13 -3.72 17.02
N ASP A 114 11.42 -3.56 17.21
CA ASP A 114 12.11 -3.98 18.44
C ASP A 114 13.23 -2.97 18.78
N PRO A 115 12.86 -1.81 19.35
CA PRO A 115 13.83 -0.81 19.76
C PRO A 115 14.73 -1.37 20.89
N PRO A 116 16.03 -1.04 20.88
CA PRO A 116 16.94 -1.50 21.91
C PRO A 116 16.52 -0.94 23.28
N PRO A 117 16.63 -1.72 24.35
CA PRO A 117 16.23 -1.32 25.70
C PRO A 117 17.29 -0.41 26.36
N THR A 118 17.79 0.58 25.65
CA THR A 118 18.81 1.52 26.11
C THR A 118 18.21 2.89 26.32
N GLU A 119 18.68 3.58 27.34
CA GLU A 119 18.38 5.01 27.49
C GLU A 119 18.85 5.76 26.24
N ALA A 120 17.92 6.48 25.64
CA ALA A 120 18.17 7.21 24.40
C ALA A 120 17.46 8.57 24.43
N LEU A 121 18.01 9.50 23.71
CA LEU A 121 17.35 10.76 23.39
C LEU A 121 16.69 10.61 22.03
N LEU A 122 15.38 10.49 22.01
CA LEU A 122 14.63 10.45 20.74
C LEU A 122 14.40 11.86 20.24
N LYS A 123 14.49 12.04 18.93
CA LYS A 123 14.16 13.29 18.27
C LYS A 123 12.98 13.04 17.33
N ASP A 124 11.92 13.82 17.53
CA ASP A 124 10.79 13.83 16.59
C ASP A 124 11.25 14.39 15.23
N VAL A 125 10.96 13.68 14.16
CA VAL A 125 11.40 14.06 12.79
C VAL A 125 10.57 15.15 12.18
N GLU A 126 9.36 15.37 12.70
CA GLU A 126 8.43 16.36 12.19
C GLU A 126 8.54 17.68 12.97
N THR A 127 8.58 17.60 14.28
CA THR A 127 8.64 18.77 15.17
C THR A 127 10.05 19.16 15.57
N GLY A 128 11.00 18.20 15.55
CA GLY A 128 12.38 18.39 16.01
C GLY A 128 12.53 18.34 17.52
N GLU A 129 11.46 18.11 18.29
CA GLU A 129 11.50 17.97 19.73
C GLU A 129 12.30 16.75 20.17
N THR A 130 12.93 16.84 21.35
CA THR A 130 13.72 15.75 21.91
C THR A 130 13.11 15.26 23.21
N LEU A 131 12.99 13.94 23.34
CA LEU A 131 12.45 13.28 24.51
C LEU A 131 13.45 12.25 25.04
N PRO A 132 13.84 12.29 26.34
CA PRO A 132 14.58 11.20 26.93
C PRO A 132 13.66 9.98 27.08
N VAL A 133 14.17 8.81 26.74
CA VAL A 133 13.42 7.55 26.77
C VAL A 133 14.21 6.52 27.56
N GLY A 134 13.59 5.96 28.57
CA GLY A 134 14.12 4.87 29.36
C GLY A 134 13.46 3.52 29.03
N ARG A 135 13.69 2.53 29.87
CA ARG A 135 13.18 1.17 29.63
C ARG A 135 11.65 1.10 29.70
N GLU A 136 11.02 1.83 30.61
CA GLU A 136 9.56 1.81 30.78
C GLU A 136 8.87 2.39 29.55
N GLU A 137 9.40 3.47 29.00
CA GLU A 137 8.88 4.09 27.79
C GLU A 137 9.03 3.18 26.57
N VAL A 138 10.10 2.39 26.50
CA VAL A 138 10.31 1.41 25.41
C VAL A 138 9.26 0.31 25.47
N GLU A 139 8.93 -0.22 26.66
CA GLU A 139 7.88 -1.23 26.79
C GLU A 139 6.49 -0.63 26.47
N ALA A 140 6.19 0.57 26.95
CA ALA A 140 4.95 1.27 26.61
C ALA A 140 4.83 1.51 25.10
N TYR A 141 5.93 1.86 24.43
CA TYR A 141 5.98 1.99 22.98
C TYR A 141 5.66 0.67 22.28
N LYS A 142 6.27 -0.44 22.69
CA LYS A 142 6.02 -1.77 22.11
C LYS A 142 4.56 -2.18 22.21
N GLU A 143 3.94 -1.93 23.36
CA GLU A 143 2.51 -2.20 23.56
C GLU A 143 1.63 -1.32 22.66
N ALA A 144 1.92 -0.02 22.61
CA ALA A 144 1.19 0.92 21.77
C ALA A 144 1.34 0.56 20.27
N LEU A 145 2.57 0.23 19.82
CA LEU A 145 2.83 -0.22 18.46
C LEU A 145 2.05 -1.51 18.14
N ALA A 146 2.07 -2.50 19.02
CA ALA A 146 1.34 -3.76 18.82
C ALA A 146 -0.17 -3.52 18.68
N ALA A 147 -0.76 -2.66 19.50
CA ALA A 147 -2.15 -2.27 19.42
C ALA A 147 -2.46 -1.54 18.09
N HIS A 148 -1.59 -0.62 17.69
CA HIS A 148 -1.71 0.13 16.44
C HIS A 148 -1.65 -0.80 15.22
N LEU A 149 -0.65 -1.70 15.15
CA LEU A 149 -0.53 -2.68 14.06
C LEU A 149 -1.75 -3.58 13.96
N LYS A 150 -2.29 -4.02 15.11
CA LYS A 150 -3.52 -4.81 15.17
C LYS A 150 -4.71 -4.03 14.60
N ALA A 151 -4.87 -2.77 14.97
CA ALA A 151 -5.95 -1.91 14.48
C ALA A 151 -5.84 -1.68 12.97
N LEU A 152 -4.67 -1.34 12.45
CA LEU A 152 -4.43 -1.16 11.02
C LEU A 152 -4.73 -2.44 10.22
N ARG A 153 -4.26 -3.59 10.72
CA ARG A 153 -4.52 -4.89 10.12
C ARG A 153 -6.02 -5.17 10.02
N LEU A 154 -6.77 -4.96 11.10
CA LEU A 154 -8.21 -5.17 11.12
C LEU A 154 -8.91 -4.27 10.10
N LEU A 155 -8.59 -2.98 10.05
CA LEU A 155 -9.16 -2.03 9.09
C LEU A 155 -8.84 -2.43 7.63
N ALA A 156 -7.60 -2.81 7.35
CA ALA A 156 -7.21 -3.23 6.02
C ALA A 156 -7.95 -4.51 5.58
N LEU A 157 -8.14 -5.47 6.49
CA LEU A 157 -8.83 -6.74 6.20
C LEU A 157 -10.34 -6.59 6.00
N LEU A 158 -10.96 -5.49 6.42
CA LEU A 158 -12.40 -5.24 6.16
C LEU A 158 -12.71 -5.20 4.66
N ARG A 159 -11.79 -4.74 3.82
CA ARG A 159 -12.01 -4.53 2.38
C ARG A 159 -10.90 -5.07 1.48
N GLY A 160 -9.87 -5.69 2.04
CA GLY A 160 -8.74 -6.12 1.23
C GLY A 160 -7.77 -7.05 1.92
N ARG A 161 -6.49 -6.73 1.84
CA ARG A 161 -5.38 -7.51 2.39
C ARG A 161 -4.41 -6.61 3.16
N TYR A 162 -3.67 -7.24 4.04
CA TYR A 162 -2.63 -6.59 4.84
C TYR A 162 -1.35 -7.40 4.77
N ALA A 163 -0.23 -6.72 4.62
CA ALA A 163 1.09 -7.30 4.83
C ALA A 163 1.96 -6.35 5.66
N LEU A 164 2.74 -6.92 6.55
CA LEU A 164 3.82 -6.25 7.26
C LEU A 164 5.15 -6.75 6.72
N LEU A 165 5.95 -5.84 6.19
CA LEU A 165 7.30 -6.10 5.69
C LEU A 165 8.34 -5.44 6.59
N ARG A 166 9.41 -6.16 6.86
CA ARG A 166 10.57 -5.62 7.58
C ARG A 166 11.61 -5.14 6.59
N VAL A 167 12.16 -3.97 6.80
CA VAL A 167 13.28 -3.47 5.99
C VAL A 167 14.41 -4.50 6.02
N GLY A 168 14.89 -4.87 4.83
CA GLY A 168 15.96 -5.86 4.65
C GLY A 168 15.50 -7.29 4.38
N GLU A 169 14.22 -7.64 4.60
CA GLU A 169 13.74 -8.97 4.21
C GLU A 169 13.45 -9.06 2.69
N PRO A 170 13.56 -10.24 2.06
CA PRO A 170 13.18 -10.41 0.66
C PRO A 170 11.67 -10.15 0.47
N PRO A 171 11.26 -9.12 -0.32
CA PRO A 171 9.86 -8.69 -0.36
C PRO A 171 8.93 -9.71 -1.01
N LEU A 172 9.35 -10.38 -2.09
CA LEU A 172 8.48 -11.31 -2.81
C LEU A 172 8.04 -12.52 -1.96
N PRO A 173 8.92 -13.25 -1.27
CA PRO A 173 8.52 -14.33 -0.37
C PRO A 173 7.61 -13.85 0.77
N ALA A 174 7.86 -12.65 1.31
CA ALA A 174 7.05 -12.08 2.38
C ALA A 174 5.63 -11.75 1.91
N LEU A 175 5.47 -11.14 0.73
CA LEU A 175 4.18 -10.83 0.12
C LEU A 175 3.38 -12.09 -0.21
N LEU A 176 4.06 -13.13 -0.72
CA LEU A 176 3.44 -14.44 -1.01
C LEU A 176 2.88 -15.08 0.26
N ARG A 177 3.69 -15.18 1.32
CA ARG A 177 3.25 -15.78 2.61
C ARG A 177 2.03 -15.07 3.20
N GLN A 178 1.86 -13.78 2.96
CA GLN A 178 0.78 -12.97 3.50
C GLN A 178 -0.42 -12.83 2.55
N GLY A 179 -0.44 -13.56 1.42
CA GLY A 179 -1.56 -13.64 0.50
C GLY A 179 -1.89 -12.33 -0.23
N VAL A 180 -0.95 -11.38 -0.28
CA VAL A 180 -1.16 -10.07 -0.91
C VAL A 180 -1.29 -10.20 -2.42
N LEU A 181 -0.55 -11.12 -3.03
CA LEU A 181 -0.48 -11.26 -4.48
C LEU A 181 -1.73 -11.92 -5.08
N GLU A 182 -2.59 -12.54 -4.26
CA GLU A 182 -3.88 -13.11 -4.71
C GLU A 182 -4.89 -12.05 -5.18
N LEU A 183 -4.66 -10.79 -4.85
CA LEU A 183 -5.53 -9.67 -5.25
C LEU A 183 -4.95 -8.83 -6.41
N LEU A 184 -3.70 -9.08 -6.77
CA LEU A 184 -2.98 -8.42 -7.85
C LEU A 184 -2.97 -9.29 -9.10
#